data_14a3f462607c961461d08c354bc05697
#
_entry.id   14a3f462607c961461d08c354bc05697
#
_cell.length_a   1.000
_cell.length_b   1.000
_cell.length_c   1.000
_cell.angle_alpha   90.00
_cell.angle_beta   90.00
_cell.angle_gamma   90.00
#
_symmetry.space_group_name_H-M   'P 1'
#
loop_
_entity.id
_entity.type
_entity.pdbx_description
1 polymer ?
#
loop_
_entity_poly.entity_id
_entity_poly.type
_entity_poly.pdbx_seq_one_letter_code
_entity_poly.pdbx_strand_id
1 'polypeptide(L)'
;RVNILFKTMFLSLARIIKFGFQDVWRNFWLSLATIMILILTLFSVNLLLSLKIIGQAAVDNLKNRVDISIYLRQGVSEDKIMSLKARLANLNNVQEVKYVSQAEALQSFQNRHQNNPEIMQALEQLDKNPLTSSLTVKPVNPDNYDQLIEDLNKIQDPVIDSRNFQDNKELLNKINSVTKKINDIALAISLIFLLIMLLVIFNSVKLAIYSHRQEIVIM
;
A
#
# COMPACT_ATOMS: atom_id res chain seq x y z
N ARG A 1 20.83 39.20 37.33
CA ARG A 1 20.87 39.62 35.88
C ARG A 1 20.05 38.68 34.98
N VAL A 2 20.10 37.35 35.19
CA VAL A 2 19.37 36.35 34.37
C VAL A 2 17.84 36.51 34.47
N ASN A 3 17.30 36.82 35.69
CA ASN A 3 15.87 37.00 35.89
C ASN A 3 15.28 38.25 35.20
N ILE A 4 16.09 39.30 34.99
CA ILE A 4 15.63 40.49 34.31
C ILE A 4 15.56 40.23 32.79
N LEU A 5 16.53 39.54 32.20
CA LEU A 5 16.54 39.14 30.79
C LEU A 5 15.36 38.20 30.46
N PHE A 6 15.05 37.25 31.33
CA PHE A 6 13.90 36.33 31.16
C PHE A 6 12.57 37.09 31.23
N LYS A 7 12.44 38.05 32.14
CA LYS A 7 11.22 38.88 32.27
C LYS A 7 11.01 39.81 31.11
N THR A 8 12.09 40.41 30.59
CA THR A 8 12.00 41.30 29.39
C THR A 8 11.69 40.48 28.13
N MET A 9 12.25 39.28 27.99
CA MET A 9 11.96 38.36 26.87
C MET A 9 10.50 37.90 26.88
N PHE A 10 9.97 37.54 28.05
CA PHE A 10 8.59 37.13 28.22
C PHE A 10 7.60 38.27 27.92
N LEU A 11 7.90 39.52 28.38
CA LEU A 11 7.13 40.70 28.10
C LEU A 11 7.16 41.09 26.60
N SER A 12 8.30 40.90 25.92
CA SER A 12 8.41 41.12 24.48
C SER A 12 7.58 40.10 23.70
N LEU A 13 7.61 38.81 24.10
CA LEU A 13 6.81 37.76 23.49
C LEU A 13 5.30 38.03 23.65
N ALA A 14 4.88 38.43 24.87
CA ALA A 14 3.49 38.77 25.13
C ALA A 14 3.00 39.98 24.30
N ARG A 15 3.86 40.99 24.10
CA ARG A 15 3.57 42.12 23.22
C ARG A 15 3.47 41.70 21.76
N ILE A 16 4.40 40.89 21.24
CA ILE A 16 4.36 40.39 19.87
C ILE A 16 3.07 39.61 19.62
N ILE A 17 2.68 38.71 20.55
CA ILE A 17 1.42 37.94 20.44
C ILE A 17 0.22 38.89 20.43
N LYS A 18 0.18 39.87 21.35
CA LYS A 18 -0.89 40.88 21.43
C LYS A 18 -1.03 41.68 20.14
N PHE A 19 0.08 42.19 19.60
CA PHE A 19 0.07 42.93 18.34
C PHE A 19 -0.31 42.07 17.17
N GLY A 20 0.18 40.81 17.08
CA GLY A 20 -0.21 39.88 16.05
C GLY A 20 -1.73 39.58 16.07
N PHE A 21 -2.32 39.42 17.26
CA PHE A 21 -3.77 39.25 17.40
C PHE A 21 -4.57 40.48 16.97
N GLN A 22 -4.04 41.65 17.30
CA GLN A 22 -4.65 42.94 16.95
C GLN A 22 -4.61 43.18 15.44
N ASP A 23 -3.54 42.75 14.76
CA ASP A 23 -3.41 42.85 13.31
C ASP A 23 -4.33 41.85 12.58
N VAL A 24 -4.45 40.61 13.07
CA VAL A 24 -5.42 39.62 12.55
C VAL A 24 -6.84 40.20 12.62
N TRP A 25 -7.21 40.88 13.72
CA TRP A 25 -8.53 41.44 13.89
C TRP A 25 -8.77 42.68 13.02
N ARG A 26 -7.74 43.54 12.87
CA ARG A 26 -7.82 44.74 12.01
C ARG A 26 -7.96 44.39 10.54
N ASN A 27 -7.33 43.27 10.12
CA ASN A 27 -7.36 42.78 8.74
C ASN A 27 -8.10 41.43 8.65
N PHE A 28 -9.24 41.31 9.33
CA PHE A 28 -9.96 40.05 9.52
C PHE A 28 -10.21 39.28 8.22
N TRP A 29 -10.73 39.91 7.18
CA TRP A 29 -11.01 39.26 5.90
C TRP A 29 -9.77 38.70 5.22
N LEU A 30 -8.67 39.41 5.32
CA LEU A 30 -7.39 39.01 4.74
C LEU A 30 -6.78 37.86 5.49
N SER A 31 -6.78 37.93 6.81
CA SER A 31 -6.30 36.86 7.71
C SER A 31 -7.15 35.62 7.56
N LEU A 32 -8.47 35.74 7.47
CA LEU A 32 -9.39 34.64 7.24
C LEU A 32 -9.11 33.94 5.91
N ALA A 33 -8.92 34.69 4.82
CA ALA A 33 -8.57 34.11 3.53
C ALA A 33 -7.26 33.31 3.58
N THR A 34 -6.22 33.88 4.23
CA THR A 34 -4.93 33.19 4.40
C THR A 34 -5.06 31.91 5.21
N ILE A 35 -5.79 31.95 6.33
CA ILE A 35 -6.05 30.78 7.19
C ILE A 35 -6.82 29.70 6.42
N MET A 36 -7.86 30.08 5.67
CA MET A 36 -8.64 29.13 4.86
C MET A 36 -7.79 28.45 3.80
N ILE A 37 -6.90 29.19 3.13
CA ILE A 37 -5.99 28.59 2.16
C ILE A 37 -5.02 27.61 2.83
N LEU A 38 -4.46 27.97 3.98
CA LEU A 38 -3.57 27.08 4.74
C LEU A 38 -4.30 25.81 5.19
N ILE A 39 -5.52 25.94 5.73
CA ILE A 39 -6.34 24.78 6.12
C ILE A 39 -6.63 23.89 4.91
N LEU A 40 -7.04 24.49 3.78
CA LEU A 40 -7.34 23.74 2.57
C LEU A 40 -6.11 23.01 2.03
N THR A 41 -4.94 23.66 2.08
CA THR A 41 -3.67 23.02 1.67
C THR A 41 -3.31 21.86 2.57
N LEU A 42 -3.36 22.04 3.90
CA LEU A 42 -3.11 20.96 4.86
C LEU A 42 -4.11 19.80 4.71
N PHE A 43 -5.40 20.13 4.53
CA PHE A 43 -6.43 19.12 4.30
C PHE A 43 -6.17 18.32 3.03
N SER A 44 -5.80 18.98 1.94
CA SER A 44 -5.49 18.33 0.66
C SER A 44 -4.28 17.39 0.79
N VAL A 45 -3.21 17.81 1.48
CA VAL A 45 -2.05 16.95 1.73
C VAL A 45 -2.43 15.73 2.56
N ASN A 46 -3.21 15.92 3.64
CA ASN A 46 -3.70 14.81 4.47
C ASN A 46 -4.57 13.83 3.67
N LEU A 47 -5.45 14.35 2.81
CA LEU A 47 -6.32 13.52 1.96
C LEU A 47 -5.48 12.65 1.02
N LEU A 48 -4.46 13.21 0.38
CA LEU A 48 -3.55 12.46 -0.51
C LEU A 48 -2.77 11.39 0.24
N LEU A 49 -2.23 11.70 1.43
CA LEU A 49 -1.53 10.71 2.26
C LEU A 49 -2.46 9.57 2.67
N SER A 50 -3.70 9.89 3.05
CA SER A 50 -4.71 8.89 3.41
C SER A 50 -5.06 7.99 2.23
N LEU A 51 -5.28 8.56 1.04
CA LEU A 51 -5.55 7.79 -0.17
C LEU A 51 -4.37 6.88 -0.55
N LYS A 52 -3.12 7.35 -0.37
CA LYS A 52 -1.93 6.54 -0.60
C LYS A 52 -1.88 5.34 0.35
N ILE A 53 -2.12 5.54 1.65
CA ILE A 53 -2.11 4.47 2.67
C ILE A 53 -3.19 3.43 2.36
N ILE A 54 -4.41 3.88 2.05
CA ILE A 54 -5.52 2.99 1.71
C ILE A 54 -5.21 2.20 0.42
N GLY A 55 -4.67 2.87 -0.59
CA GLY A 55 -4.26 2.24 -1.84
C GLY A 55 -3.18 1.18 -1.64
N GLN A 56 -2.16 1.46 -0.83
CA GLN A 56 -1.12 0.50 -0.49
C GLN A 56 -1.68 -0.69 0.29
N ALA A 57 -2.52 -0.46 1.31
CA ALA A 57 -3.15 -1.54 2.07
C ALA A 57 -4.01 -2.46 1.18
N ALA A 58 -4.73 -1.90 0.21
CA ALA A 58 -5.50 -2.69 -0.75
C ALA A 58 -4.59 -3.55 -1.65
N VAL A 59 -3.48 -3.00 -2.12
CA VAL A 59 -2.46 -3.70 -2.92
C VAL A 59 -1.82 -4.83 -2.11
N ASP A 60 -1.41 -4.56 -0.87
CA ASP A 60 -0.79 -5.56 0.01
C ASP A 60 -1.75 -6.70 0.32
N ASN A 61 -3.04 -6.40 0.53
CA ASN A 61 -4.07 -7.42 0.68
C ASN A 61 -4.24 -8.31 -0.56
N LEU A 62 -4.11 -7.74 -1.77
CA LEU A 62 -4.14 -8.52 -3.01
C LEU A 62 -2.87 -9.37 -3.15
N LYS A 63 -1.69 -8.80 -2.90
CA LYS A 63 -0.42 -9.53 -2.93
C LYS A 63 -0.40 -10.71 -1.96
N ASN A 64 -0.96 -10.54 -0.77
CA ASN A 64 -1.03 -11.58 0.26
C ASN A 64 -1.97 -12.75 -0.10
N ARG A 65 -2.77 -12.63 -1.16
CA ARG A 65 -3.62 -13.71 -1.68
C ARG A 65 -2.98 -14.47 -2.83
N VAL A 66 -1.77 -14.09 -3.21
CA VAL A 66 -1.05 -14.74 -4.32
C VAL A 66 -0.24 -15.90 -3.76
N ASP A 67 -0.79 -17.10 -3.91
CA ASP A 67 -0.16 -18.36 -3.50
C ASP A 67 0.38 -19.08 -4.73
N ILE A 68 1.47 -19.84 -4.56
CA ILE A 68 2.04 -20.70 -5.60
C ILE A 68 1.48 -22.10 -5.46
N SER A 69 0.79 -22.60 -6.49
CA SER A 69 0.27 -23.97 -6.50
C SER A 69 1.21 -24.91 -7.26
N ILE A 70 1.65 -25.94 -6.58
CA ILE A 70 2.44 -27.06 -7.12
C ILE A 70 1.53 -28.27 -7.18
N TYR A 71 1.17 -28.68 -8.38
CA TYR A 71 0.31 -29.84 -8.60
C TYR A 71 1.11 -31.13 -8.49
N LEU A 72 0.52 -32.11 -7.83
CA LEU A 72 1.16 -33.39 -7.56
C LEU A 72 0.62 -34.47 -8.51
N ARG A 73 1.49 -35.41 -8.84
CA ARG A 73 1.07 -36.58 -9.64
C ARG A 73 0.07 -37.44 -8.87
N GLN A 74 -0.85 -38.05 -9.58
CA GLN A 74 -1.81 -38.98 -9.00
C GLN A 74 -1.11 -40.25 -8.48
N GLY A 75 -1.61 -40.79 -7.38
CA GLY A 75 -1.10 -42.04 -6.81
C GLY A 75 0.21 -41.94 -6.02
N VAL A 76 0.68 -40.75 -5.72
CA VAL A 76 1.85 -40.52 -4.87
C VAL A 76 1.50 -40.82 -3.42
N SER A 77 2.39 -41.55 -2.70
CA SER A 77 2.21 -41.82 -1.28
C SER A 77 2.30 -40.54 -0.43
N GLU A 78 1.51 -40.50 0.64
CA GLU A 78 1.42 -39.38 1.55
C GLU A 78 2.77 -39.02 2.18
N ASP A 79 3.61 -40.02 2.51
CA ASP A 79 4.95 -39.80 3.05
C ASP A 79 5.84 -38.98 2.12
N LYS A 80 5.77 -39.23 0.79
CA LYS A 80 6.52 -38.47 -0.19
C LYS A 80 6.01 -37.04 -0.31
N ILE A 81 4.70 -36.87 -0.23
CA ILE A 81 4.09 -35.54 -0.23
C ILE A 81 4.53 -34.73 1.00
N MET A 82 4.52 -35.35 2.18
CA MET A 82 4.95 -34.70 3.42
C MET A 82 6.45 -34.39 3.43
N SER A 83 7.28 -35.27 2.85
CA SER A 83 8.71 -34.98 2.66
C SER A 83 8.94 -33.79 1.74
N LEU A 84 8.23 -33.71 0.60
CA LEU A 84 8.29 -32.55 -0.30
C LEU A 84 7.80 -31.29 0.39
N LYS A 85 6.68 -31.37 1.13
CA LYS A 85 6.14 -30.25 1.92
C LYS A 85 7.18 -29.69 2.90
N ALA A 86 7.87 -30.56 3.64
CA ALA A 86 8.92 -30.15 4.58
C ALA A 86 10.11 -29.48 3.88
N ARG A 87 10.52 -29.98 2.71
CA ARG A 87 11.58 -29.35 1.90
C ARG A 87 11.18 -27.97 1.40
N LEU A 88 9.95 -27.82 0.92
CA LEU A 88 9.42 -26.54 0.46
C LEU A 88 9.30 -25.53 1.61
N ALA A 89 8.88 -25.97 2.80
CA ALA A 89 8.75 -25.13 3.98
C ALA A 89 10.09 -24.56 4.49
N ASN A 90 11.20 -25.24 4.17
CA ASN A 90 12.55 -24.80 4.54
C ASN A 90 13.19 -23.84 3.52
N LEU A 91 12.50 -23.48 2.44
CA LEU A 91 13.01 -22.50 1.49
C LEU A 91 12.94 -21.09 2.06
N ASN A 92 13.89 -20.25 1.63
CA ASN A 92 13.84 -18.83 1.92
C ASN A 92 12.57 -18.20 1.33
N ASN A 93 11.99 -17.25 2.04
CA ASN A 93 10.77 -16.52 1.64
C ASN A 93 9.50 -17.39 1.57
N VAL A 94 9.46 -18.57 2.21
CA VAL A 94 8.24 -19.38 2.39
C VAL A 94 7.69 -19.14 3.78
N GLN A 95 6.44 -18.68 3.88
CA GLN A 95 5.72 -18.50 5.14
C GLN A 95 5.03 -19.78 5.57
N GLU A 96 4.36 -20.43 4.63
CA GLU A 96 3.55 -21.62 4.89
C GLU A 96 3.48 -22.48 3.64
N VAL A 97 3.41 -23.81 3.83
CA VAL A 97 3.09 -24.77 2.76
C VAL A 97 1.86 -25.56 3.21
N LYS A 98 0.75 -25.36 2.50
CA LYS A 98 -0.51 -26.08 2.76
C LYS A 98 -0.68 -27.22 1.77
N TYR A 99 -1.00 -28.40 2.26
CA TYR A 99 -1.45 -29.52 1.42
C TYR A 99 -2.94 -29.39 1.16
N VAL A 100 -3.33 -29.48 -0.10
CA VAL A 100 -4.72 -29.50 -0.55
C VAL A 100 -4.97 -30.85 -1.20
N SER A 101 -5.82 -31.65 -0.60
CA SER A 101 -6.19 -32.97 -1.12
C SER A 101 -7.08 -32.83 -2.37
N GLN A 102 -7.22 -33.94 -3.12
CA GLN A 102 -8.15 -33.97 -4.27
C GLN A 102 -9.59 -33.65 -3.89
N ALA A 103 -10.03 -34.10 -2.72
CA ALA A 103 -11.39 -33.84 -2.23
C ALA A 103 -11.56 -32.34 -1.86
N GLU A 104 -10.60 -31.76 -1.17
CA GLU A 104 -10.61 -30.33 -0.84
C GLU A 104 -10.51 -29.46 -2.09
N ALA A 105 -9.72 -29.86 -3.08
CA ALA A 105 -9.62 -29.17 -4.36
C ALA A 105 -10.97 -29.15 -5.09
N LEU A 106 -11.66 -30.28 -5.13
CA LEU A 106 -12.99 -30.42 -5.72
C LEU A 106 -14.00 -29.55 -4.99
N GLN A 107 -14.05 -29.63 -3.67
CA GLN A 107 -14.97 -28.82 -2.86
C GLN A 107 -14.72 -27.33 -3.06
N SER A 108 -13.46 -26.91 -3.08
CA SER A 108 -13.08 -25.50 -3.33
C SER A 108 -13.46 -25.04 -4.73
N PHE A 109 -13.34 -25.92 -5.72
CA PHE A 109 -13.73 -25.64 -7.10
C PHE A 109 -15.26 -25.48 -7.21
N GLN A 110 -16.02 -26.40 -6.63
CA GLN A 110 -17.49 -26.34 -6.60
C GLN A 110 -17.99 -25.06 -5.91
N ASN A 111 -17.43 -24.73 -4.73
CA ASN A 111 -17.79 -23.51 -4.00
C ASN A 111 -17.50 -22.24 -4.79
N ARG A 112 -16.41 -22.21 -5.57
CA ARG A 112 -16.01 -21.05 -6.38
C ARG A 112 -16.91 -20.90 -7.61
N HIS A 113 -17.39 -22.00 -8.18
CA HIS A 113 -18.16 -22.02 -9.42
C HIS A 113 -19.64 -22.35 -9.22
N GLN A 114 -20.14 -22.34 -7.98
CA GLN A 114 -21.54 -22.66 -7.65
C GLN A 114 -22.57 -21.83 -8.41
N ASN A 115 -22.22 -20.60 -8.81
CA ASN A 115 -23.08 -19.71 -9.57
C ASN A 115 -22.95 -19.86 -11.09
N ASN A 116 -22.17 -20.84 -11.57
CA ASN A 116 -22.00 -21.13 -12.99
C ASN A 116 -22.51 -22.52 -13.33
N PRO A 117 -23.79 -22.64 -13.80
CA PRO A 117 -24.42 -23.93 -14.07
C PRO A 117 -23.69 -24.78 -15.12
N GLU A 118 -23.09 -24.14 -16.13
CA GLU A 118 -22.38 -24.84 -17.22
C GLU A 118 -21.15 -25.59 -16.70
N ILE A 119 -20.36 -24.95 -15.82
CA ILE A 119 -19.19 -25.57 -15.20
C ILE A 119 -19.61 -26.70 -14.28
N MET A 120 -20.68 -26.52 -13.50
CA MET A 120 -21.18 -27.56 -12.58
C MET A 120 -21.70 -28.77 -13.34
N GLN A 121 -22.47 -28.58 -14.41
CA GLN A 121 -22.93 -29.69 -15.28
C GLN A 121 -21.77 -30.42 -15.95
N ALA A 122 -20.78 -29.68 -16.46
CA ALA A 122 -19.58 -30.30 -17.04
C ALA A 122 -18.82 -31.16 -16.00
N LEU A 123 -18.74 -30.68 -14.76
CA LEU A 123 -18.10 -31.42 -13.67
C LEU A 123 -18.87 -32.72 -13.30
N GLU A 124 -20.20 -32.67 -13.27
CA GLU A 124 -21.05 -33.84 -12.99
C GLU A 124 -20.99 -34.90 -14.08
N GLN A 125 -20.66 -34.55 -15.32
CA GLN A 125 -20.50 -35.49 -16.44
C GLN A 125 -19.17 -36.28 -16.37
N LEU A 126 -18.27 -35.92 -15.45
CA LEU A 126 -17.00 -36.62 -15.28
C LEU A 126 -17.15 -37.76 -14.28
N ASP A 127 -16.85 -38.99 -14.69
CA ASP A 127 -16.91 -40.19 -13.84
C ASP A 127 -15.95 -40.16 -12.65
N LYS A 128 -14.90 -39.35 -12.73
CA LYS A 128 -13.87 -39.24 -11.69
C LYS A 128 -13.49 -37.77 -11.46
N ASN A 129 -13.06 -37.49 -10.25
CA ASN A 129 -12.55 -36.16 -9.93
C ASN A 129 -11.33 -35.82 -10.85
N PRO A 130 -11.44 -34.78 -11.70
CA PRO A 130 -10.37 -34.39 -12.63
C PRO A 130 -9.24 -33.62 -11.93
N LEU A 131 -9.48 -33.14 -10.71
CA LEU A 131 -8.53 -32.32 -9.99
C LEU A 131 -7.48 -33.19 -9.28
N THR A 132 -6.26 -32.71 -9.26
CA THR A 132 -5.15 -33.36 -8.54
C THR A 132 -4.92 -32.69 -7.19
N SER A 133 -4.27 -33.40 -6.26
CA SER A 133 -3.79 -32.77 -5.04
C SER A 133 -2.68 -31.76 -5.33
N SER A 134 -2.52 -30.79 -4.45
CA SER A 134 -1.51 -29.74 -4.63
C SER A 134 -0.87 -29.33 -3.30
N LEU A 135 0.33 -28.75 -3.40
CA LEU A 135 0.98 -28.02 -2.33
C LEU A 135 0.90 -26.53 -2.65
N THR A 136 0.20 -25.78 -1.81
CA THR A 136 0.08 -24.33 -1.94
C THR A 136 1.15 -23.68 -1.08
N VAL A 137 2.07 -22.97 -1.71
CA VAL A 137 3.20 -22.27 -1.07
C VAL A 137 2.84 -20.79 -0.95
N LYS A 138 2.82 -20.31 0.28
CA LYS A 138 2.58 -18.90 0.58
C LYS A 138 3.92 -18.18 0.81
N PRO A 139 4.25 -17.11 0.07
CA PRO A 139 5.46 -16.36 0.30
C PRO A 139 5.37 -15.48 1.55
N VAL A 140 6.50 -15.25 2.23
CA VAL A 140 6.62 -14.25 3.32
C VAL A 140 6.51 -12.84 2.73
N ASN A 141 7.22 -12.59 1.63
CA ASN A 141 7.20 -11.32 0.93
C ASN A 141 6.88 -11.56 -0.55
N PRO A 142 5.69 -11.13 -1.00
CA PRO A 142 5.29 -11.26 -2.41
C PRO A 142 6.20 -10.48 -3.39
N ASP A 143 6.95 -9.50 -2.95
CA ASP A 143 7.87 -8.75 -3.82
C ASP A 143 9.09 -9.60 -4.25
N ASN A 144 9.42 -10.64 -3.48
CA ASN A 144 10.47 -11.61 -3.80
C ASN A 144 9.94 -12.87 -4.53
N TYR A 145 8.81 -12.73 -5.21
CA TYR A 145 8.12 -13.85 -5.88
C TYR A 145 8.98 -14.50 -6.98
N ASP A 146 9.68 -13.70 -7.78
CA ASP A 146 10.55 -14.23 -8.85
C ASP A 146 11.69 -15.08 -8.29
N GLN A 147 12.31 -14.67 -7.20
CA GLN A 147 13.35 -15.44 -6.54
C GLN A 147 12.82 -16.76 -5.97
N LEU A 148 11.63 -16.74 -5.37
CA LEU A 148 10.98 -17.94 -4.88
C LEU A 148 10.65 -18.91 -6.03
N ILE A 149 10.19 -18.42 -7.19
CA ILE A 149 9.97 -19.25 -8.38
C ILE A 149 11.27 -19.90 -8.84
N GLU A 150 12.38 -19.18 -8.86
CA GLU A 150 13.68 -19.74 -9.24
C GLU A 150 14.09 -20.87 -8.28
N ASP A 151 13.93 -20.68 -6.97
CA ASP A 151 14.25 -21.69 -5.97
C ASP A 151 13.32 -22.91 -6.06
N LEU A 152 12.03 -22.71 -6.30
CA LEU A 152 11.08 -23.78 -6.57
C LEU A 152 11.41 -24.54 -7.85
N ASN A 153 11.90 -23.88 -8.89
CA ASN A 153 12.28 -24.53 -10.15
C ASN A 153 13.54 -25.41 -10.04
N LYS A 154 14.44 -25.11 -9.10
CA LYS A 154 15.62 -25.93 -8.80
C LYS A 154 15.24 -27.26 -8.16
N ILE A 155 14.06 -27.34 -7.53
CA ILE A 155 13.60 -28.59 -6.90
C ILE A 155 13.01 -29.49 -7.98
N GLN A 156 13.80 -30.40 -8.49
CA GLN A 156 13.36 -31.47 -9.38
C GLN A 156 12.95 -32.66 -8.52
N ASP A 157 11.63 -32.87 -8.41
CA ASP A 157 11.08 -33.97 -7.63
C ASP A 157 10.05 -34.74 -8.49
N PRO A 158 10.14 -36.07 -8.58
CA PRO A 158 9.21 -36.88 -9.39
C PRO A 158 7.76 -36.82 -8.90
N VAL A 159 7.53 -36.38 -7.69
CA VAL A 159 6.19 -36.17 -7.09
C VAL A 159 5.47 -34.99 -7.77
N ILE A 160 6.20 -34.03 -8.30
CA ILE A 160 5.64 -32.85 -8.96
C ILE A 160 5.21 -33.19 -10.38
N ASP A 161 3.96 -32.86 -10.70
CA ASP A 161 3.40 -32.96 -12.04
C ASP A 161 3.59 -31.66 -12.80
N SER A 162 3.05 -30.60 -12.26
CA SER A 162 3.13 -29.28 -12.85
C SER A 162 3.15 -28.16 -11.79
N ARG A 163 3.53 -26.95 -12.22
CA ARG A 163 3.61 -25.78 -11.37
C ARG A 163 2.87 -24.65 -12.04
N ASN A 164 1.98 -23.99 -11.31
CA ASN A 164 1.29 -22.81 -11.83
C ASN A 164 1.87 -21.55 -11.20
N PHE A 165 2.78 -20.91 -11.92
CA PHE A 165 3.38 -19.63 -11.54
C PHE A 165 2.90 -18.47 -12.42
N GLN A 166 2.51 -18.76 -13.68
CA GLN A 166 2.35 -17.72 -14.70
C GLN A 166 1.17 -16.80 -14.45
N ASP A 167 0.03 -17.36 -14.06
CA ASP A 167 -1.17 -16.54 -13.81
C ASP A 167 -0.92 -15.55 -12.66
N ASN A 168 -0.27 -16.01 -11.62
CA ASN A 168 0.05 -15.20 -10.44
C ASN A 168 1.17 -14.19 -10.71
N LYS A 169 2.16 -14.53 -11.54
CA LYS A 169 3.21 -13.60 -11.96
C LYS A 169 2.65 -12.43 -12.77
N GLU A 170 1.74 -12.70 -13.69
CA GLU A 170 1.10 -11.63 -14.48
C GLU A 170 0.27 -10.71 -13.58
N LEU A 171 -0.48 -11.27 -12.63
CA LEU A 171 -1.23 -10.50 -11.63
C LEU A 171 -0.32 -9.62 -10.78
N LEU A 172 0.79 -10.17 -10.26
CA LEU A 172 1.77 -9.40 -9.47
C LEU A 172 2.41 -8.28 -10.29
N ASN A 173 2.77 -8.54 -11.54
CA ASN A 173 3.31 -7.53 -12.43
C ASN A 173 2.30 -6.39 -12.69
N LYS A 174 1.03 -6.72 -12.89
CA LYS A 174 -0.05 -5.71 -13.02
C LYS A 174 -0.20 -4.90 -11.74
N ILE A 175 -0.23 -5.56 -10.58
CA ILE A 175 -0.32 -4.90 -9.27
C ILE A 175 0.87 -3.96 -9.05
N ASN A 176 2.10 -4.43 -9.29
CA ASN A 176 3.31 -3.62 -9.14
C ASN A 176 3.33 -2.42 -10.09
N SER A 177 2.88 -2.61 -11.34
CA SER A 177 2.75 -1.54 -12.33
C SER A 177 1.75 -0.47 -11.87
N VAL A 178 0.60 -0.87 -11.34
CA VAL A 178 -0.42 0.05 -10.80
C VAL A 178 0.13 0.78 -9.58
N THR A 179 0.79 0.07 -8.67
CA THR A 179 1.40 0.66 -7.47
C THR A 179 2.44 1.72 -7.82
N LYS A 180 3.30 1.42 -8.81
CA LYS A 180 4.30 2.37 -9.30
C LYS A 180 3.63 3.63 -9.86
N LYS A 181 2.61 3.47 -10.71
CA LYS A 181 1.85 4.61 -11.25
C LYS A 181 1.20 5.46 -10.15
N ILE A 182 0.61 4.82 -9.14
CA ILE A 182 0.02 5.52 -7.98
C ILE A 182 1.10 6.33 -7.24
N ASN A 183 2.27 5.75 -7.00
CA ASN A 183 3.37 6.44 -6.34
C ASN A 183 3.92 7.62 -7.16
N ASP A 184 4.07 7.45 -8.47
CA ASP A 184 4.53 8.50 -9.38
C ASP A 184 3.53 9.69 -9.41
N ILE A 185 2.24 9.39 -9.50
CA ILE A 185 1.17 10.40 -9.45
C ILE A 185 1.16 11.10 -8.08
N ALA A 186 1.25 10.35 -6.99
CA ALA A 186 1.27 10.90 -5.64
C ALA A 186 2.47 11.84 -5.43
N LEU A 187 3.64 11.49 -5.97
CA LEU A 187 4.84 12.33 -5.93
C LEU A 187 4.65 13.61 -6.74
N ALA A 188 4.12 13.53 -7.95
CA ALA A 188 3.84 14.68 -8.79
C ALA A 188 2.86 15.66 -8.12
N ILE A 189 1.77 15.13 -7.55
CA ILE A 189 0.77 15.93 -6.83
C ILE A 189 1.40 16.57 -5.58
N SER A 190 2.22 15.83 -4.82
CA SER A 190 2.92 16.37 -3.64
C SER A 190 3.84 17.53 -3.99
N LEU A 191 4.55 17.46 -5.12
CA LEU A 191 5.37 18.56 -5.64
C LEU A 191 4.53 19.81 -5.99
N ILE A 192 3.38 19.61 -6.64
CA ILE A 192 2.45 20.71 -6.96
C ILE A 192 1.96 21.38 -5.67
N PHE A 193 1.57 20.61 -4.66
CA PHE A 193 1.12 21.18 -3.38
C PHE A 193 2.23 21.92 -2.65
N LEU A 194 3.46 21.42 -2.69
CA LEU A 194 4.61 22.12 -2.12
C LEU A 194 4.83 23.48 -2.80
N LEU A 195 4.71 23.55 -4.12
CA LEU A 195 4.82 24.77 -4.89
C LEU A 195 3.69 25.75 -4.55
N ILE A 196 2.45 25.28 -4.45
CA ILE A 196 1.30 26.09 -4.02
C ILE A 196 1.54 26.63 -2.60
N MET A 197 2.02 25.81 -1.67
CA MET A 197 2.34 26.24 -0.30
C MET A 197 3.37 27.37 -0.29
N LEU A 198 4.45 27.24 -1.08
CA LEU A 198 5.46 28.30 -1.21
C LEU A 198 4.89 29.59 -1.77
N LEU A 199 4.02 29.52 -2.79
CA LEU A 199 3.35 30.68 -3.37
C LEU A 199 2.41 31.36 -2.35
N VAL A 200 1.68 30.58 -1.55
CA VAL A 200 0.80 31.10 -0.50
C VAL A 200 1.61 31.83 0.57
N ILE A 201 2.73 31.24 1.04
CA ILE A 201 3.62 31.88 2.01
C ILE A 201 4.19 33.17 1.43
N PHE A 202 4.68 33.15 0.20
CA PHE A 202 5.23 34.34 -0.47
C PHE A 202 4.18 35.45 -0.58
N ASN A 203 2.97 35.14 -1.02
CA ASN A 203 1.87 36.10 -1.08
C ASN A 203 1.50 36.65 0.29
N SER A 204 1.45 35.83 1.33
CA SER A 204 1.13 36.23 2.69
C SER A 204 2.18 37.20 3.25
N VAL A 205 3.46 36.91 3.03
CA VAL A 205 4.57 37.77 3.44
C VAL A 205 4.51 39.12 2.68
N LYS A 206 4.34 39.05 1.35
CA LYS A 206 4.22 40.29 0.51
C LYS A 206 3.08 41.16 0.96
N LEU A 207 1.95 40.56 1.31
CA LEU A 207 0.75 41.26 1.76
C LEU A 207 0.95 41.88 3.15
N ALA A 208 1.62 41.16 4.08
CA ALA A 208 1.99 41.71 5.39
C ALA A 208 2.91 42.93 5.25
N ILE A 209 3.95 42.86 4.41
CA ILE A 209 4.83 44.00 4.14
C ILE A 209 4.07 45.19 3.54
N TYR A 210 3.14 44.94 2.63
CA TYR A 210 2.35 45.97 2.00
C TYR A 210 1.37 46.64 2.98
N SER A 211 0.77 45.90 3.88
CA SER A 211 -0.13 46.41 4.93
C SER A 211 0.60 47.29 5.94
N HIS A 212 1.87 47.00 6.24
CA HIS A 212 2.69 47.77 7.18
C HIS A 212 3.61 48.82 6.53
N ARG A 213 3.42 49.10 5.23
CA ARG A 213 4.30 50.00 4.47
C ARG A 213 4.45 51.39 5.09
N GLN A 214 3.38 51.91 5.69
CA GLN A 214 3.42 53.26 6.33
C GLN A 214 4.23 53.24 7.64
N GLU A 215 4.25 52.14 8.38
CA GLU A 215 5.00 52.00 9.62
C GLU A 215 6.49 51.76 9.36
N ILE A 216 6.82 51.03 8.26
CA ILE A 216 8.20 50.74 7.85
C ILE A 216 8.93 51.99 7.29
N VAL A 217 8.19 52.94 6.67
CA VAL A 217 8.78 54.16 6.11
C VAL A 217 9.12 55.19 7.21
N ILE A 218 8.57 55.06 8.41
CA ILE A 218 8.78 55.97 9.55
C ILE A 218 9.92 55.50 10.46
N MET A 219 10.44 54.25 10.29
CA MET A 219 11.64 53.76 10.95
C MET A 219 12.89 54.05 10.15
#